data_f65188f547e54b43bef913fb2fab1101
#
_entry.id   f65188f547e54b43bef913fb2fab1101
#
_cell.length_a   1.000
_cell.length_b   1.000
_cell.length_c   1.000
_cell.angle_alpha   90.00
_cell.angle_beta   90.00
_cell.angle_gamma   90.00
#
_symmetry.space_group_name_H-M   'P 1'
#
loop_
_entity.id
_entity.type
_entity.pdbx_description
1 polymer ?
#
loop_
_entity_poly.entity_id
_entity_poly.type
_entity_poly.pdbx_seq_one_letter_code
_entity_poly.pdbx_strand_id
1 'polypeptide(L)'
;VPPVVSERGASRHLGNGAREQVTYTADPRVDAYIGVLPDWQQAICREVRDLVHAADREVEETIKRRDRPYFVLQGNVCALLAAKDHVNVFLYDGGIVADPEGIITGGHDNKTARTVAIRREETINAAALLAMFKQIIANNRAGGWRKLKAARP
;
A
#
# COMPACT_ATOMS: atom_id res chain seq x y z
N VAL A 1 -20.52 -8.60 3.54
CA VAL A 1 -20.44 -8.83 2.91
C VAL A 1 -20.48 -9.51 2.67
N PRO A 2 -20.19 -9.27 2.62
CA PRO A 2 -20.12 -9.69 2.12
C PRO A 2 -19.91 -10.05 1.72
N PRO A 3 -19.78 -10.06 1.58
CA PRO A 3 -19.36 -10.32 0.99
C PRO A 3 -18.96 -10.49 0.43
N VAL A 4 -18.73 -10.27 0.35
CA VAL A 4 -18.27 -10.36 -0.33
C VAL A 4 -17.83 -10.91 -0.84
N VAL A 5 -17.62 -10.82 -0.93
CA VAL A 5 -17.19 -11.22 -1.53
C VAL A 5 -16.74 -12.01 -1.82
N SER A 6 -16.53 -12.04 -1.59
CA SER A 6 -16.00 -12.66 -2.01
C SER A 6 -15.94 -13.39 -2.63
N GLU A 7 -16.11 -13.40 -2.74
CA GLU A 7 -15.99 -13.98 -3.59
C GLU A 7 -15.22 -14.02 -4.36
N ARG A 8 -14.70 -14.21 -4.47
CA ARG A 8 -14.15 -14.16 -5.40
C ARG A 8 -13.32 -13.14 -5.92
N GLY A 9 -12.66 -12.76 -6.71
CA GLY A 9 -12.17 -11.46 -6.94
C GLY A 9 -13.12 -10.46 -6.36
N ALA A 10 -12.73 -9.65 -5.49
CA ALA A 10 -13.63 -8.77 -4.79
C ALA A 10 -13.68 -7.40 -5.41
N SER A 11 -14.84 -6.78 -5.36
CA SER A 11 -15.01 -5.37 -5.68
C SER A 11 -15.05 -4.58 -4.38
N ARG A 12 -14.40 -3.44 -4.36
CA ARG A 12 -14.43 -2.56 -3.21
C ARG A 12 -14.61 -1.13 -3.65
N HIS A 13 -15.22 -0.35 -2.78
CA HIS A 13 -15.39 1.08 -3.00
C HIS A 13 -14.33 1.83 -2.24
N LEU A 14 -13.82 2.91 -2.86
CA LEU A 14 -12.85 3.82 -2.25
C LEU A 14 -13.62 4.89 -1.48
N GLY A 15 -13.99 4.59 -0.25
CA GLY A 15 -14.74 5.49 0.56
C GLY A 15 -16.20 5.54 0.17
N ASN A 16 -16.83 6.71 0.23
CA ASN A 16 -18.25 6.85 -0.05
C ASN A 16 -18.50 6.94 -1.55
N GLY A 17 -19.73 7.19 -1.94
CA GLY A 17 -20.18 7.18 -3.32
C GLY A 17 -19.50 8.14 -4.27
N ALA A 18 -18.65 9.06 -3.76
CA ALA A 18 -17.93 9.99 -4.62
C ALA A 18 -16.72 9.35 -5.29
N ARG A 19 -16.32 8.17 -4.87
CA ARG A 19 -15.13 7.49 -5.41
C ARG A 19 -15.54 6.34 -6.29
N GLU A 20 -14.70 6.08 -7.28
CA GLU A 20 -14.92 4.98 -8.17
C GLU A 20 -14.71 3.65 -7.46
N GLN A 21 -15.43 2.66 -7.91
CA GLN A 21 -15.26 1.29 -7.46
C GLN A 21 -13.97 0.74 -8.02
N VAL A 22 -13.18 0.12 -7.15
CA VAL A 22 -11.94 -0.54 -7.55
C VAL A 22 -12.18 -2.04 -7.55
N THR A 23 -11.83 -2.68 -8.65
CA THR A 23 -11.97 -4.13 -8.81
C THR A 23 -10.58 -4.74 -8.88
N TYR A 24 -10.34 -5.75 -8.04
CA TYR A 24 -9.06 -6.44 -8.01
C TYR A 24 -9.26 -7.84 -7.42
N THR A 25 -8.27 -8.70 -7.61
CA THR A 25 -8.30 -10.02 -7.01
C THR A 25 -7.73 -9.93 -5.59
N ALA A 26 -8.59 -10.12 -4.61
CA ALA A 26 -8.19 -10.10 -3.22
C ALA A 26 -7.54 -11.43 -2.84
N ASP A 27 -6.43 -11.35 -2.10
CA ASP A 27 -5.80 -12.54 -1.52
C ASP A 27 -6.51 -12.84 -0.19
N PRO A 28 -7.11 -14.03 -0.01
CA PRO A 28 -7.81 -14.34 1.23
C PRO A 28 -6.92 -14.25 2.47
N ARG A 29 -5.62 -14.44 2.32
CA ARG A 29 -4.68 -14.31 3.44
C ARG A 29 -4.54 -12.86 3.89
N VAL A 30 -4.64 -11.91 2.96
CA VAL A 30 -4.68 -10.49 3.28
C VAL A 30 -5.99 -10.16 3.98
N ASP A 31 -7.10 -10.71 3.50
CA ASP A 31 -8.40 -10.55 4.17
C ASP A 31 -8.32 -11.04 5.62
N ALA A 32 -7.72 -12.20 5.83
CA ALA A 32 -7.61 -12.78 7.17
C ALA A 32 -6.71 -11.93 8.07
N TYR A 33 -5.60 -11.42 7.52
CA TYR A 33 -4.71 -10.55 8.30
C TYR A 33 -5.46 -9.32 8.81
N ILE A 34 -6.19 -8.66 7.92
CA ILE A 34 -6.92 -7.44 8.29
C ILE A 34 -8.07 -7.77 9.24
N GLY A 35 -8.76 -8.88 8.99
CA GLY A 35 -9.99 -9.22 9.69
C GLY A 35 -9.86 -9.44 11.20
N VAL A 36 -8.65 -9.74 11.69
CA VAL A 36 -8.41 -9.96 13.13
C VAL A 36 -7.89 -8.73 13.85
N LEU A 37 -7.69 -7.62 13.14
CA LEU A 37 -7.19 -6.39 13.74
C LEU A 37 -8.31 -5.61 14.43
N PRO A 38 -7.98 -4.71 15.37
CA PRO A 38 -8.96 -3.76 15.87
C PRO A 38 -9.57 -2.92 14.75
N ASP A 39 -10.81 -2.47 14.95
CA ASP A 39 -11.57 -1.79 13.91
C ASP A 39 -10.82 -0.61 13.29
N TRP A 40 -10.14 0.20 14.11
CA TRP A 40 -9.44 1.37 13.58
C TRP A 40 -8.26 0.97 12.69
N GLN A 41 -7.56 -0.13 13.02
CA GLN A 41 -6.48 -0.63 12.16
C GLN A 41 -7.04 -1.26 10.89
N GLN A 42 -8.19 -1.95 10.99
CA GLN A 42 -8.84 -2.48 9.80
C GLN A 42 -9.18 -1.36 8.82
N ALA A 43 -9.70 -0.24 9.33
CA ALA A 43 -10.08 0.88 8.48
C ALA A 43 -8.87 1.45 7.74
N ILE A 44 -7.75 1.61 8.45
CA ILE A 44 -6.51 2.10 7.84
C ILE A 44 -6.00 1.13 6.78
N CYS A 45 -5.95 -0.15 7.12
CA CYS A 45 -5.44 -1.16 6.18
C CYS A 45 -6.30 -1.24 4.93
N ARG A 46 -7.63 -1.16 5.08
CA ARG A 46 -8.52 -1.20 3.93
C ARG A 46 -8.35 0.02 3.05
N GLU A 47 -8.17 1.19 3.64
CA GLU A 47 -7.95 2.39 2.86
C GLU A 47 -6.65 2.32 2.07
N VAL A 48 -5.56 1.87 2.69
CA VAL A 48 -4.28 1.72 1.99
C VAL A 48 -4.39 0.67 0.88
N ARG A 49 -5.06 -0.44 1.17
CA ARG A 49 -5.30 -1.49 0.17
C ARG A 49 -6.02 -0.94 -1.05
N ASP A 50 -7.08 -0.18 -0.82
CA ASP A 50 -7.85 0.41 -1.91
C ASP A 50 -7.01 1.41 -2.69
N LEU A 51 -6.18 2.20 -2.01
CA LEU A 51 -5.33 3.19 -2.68
C LEU A 51 -4.27 2.52 -3.57
N VAL A 52 -3.62 1.47 -3.09
CA VAL A 52 -2.58 0.83 -3.91
C VAL A 52 -3.19 0.16 -5.14
N HIS A 53 -4.38 -0.41 -5.01
CA HIS A 53 -5.07 -0.97 -6.17
C HIS A 53 -5.60 0.12 -7.11
N ALA A 54 -5.96 1.27 -6.57
CA ALA A 54 -6.35 2.41 -7.39
C ALA A 54 -5.16 2.99 -8.16
N ALA A 55 -3.96 2.82 -7.63
CA ALA A 55 -2.75 3.31 -8.30
C ALA A 55 -2.51 2.58 -9.62
N ASP A 56 -2.79 1.28 -9.66
CA ASP A 56 -2.66 0.49 -10.88
C ASP A 56 -3.43 -0.82 -10.71
N ARG A 57 -4.25 -1.14 -11.70
CA ARG A 57 -5.09 -2.35 -11.64
C ARG A 57 -4.29 -3.64 -11.70
N GLU A 58 -3.03 -3.59 -12.12
CA GLU A 58 -2.18 -4.79 -12.21
C GLU A 58 -1.47 -5.12 -10.89
N VAL A 59 -1.64 -4.31 -9.86
CA VAL A 59 -1.08 -4.63 -8.55
C VAL A 59 -1.70 -5.94 -8.05
N GLU A 60 -0.83 -6.83 -7.56
CA GLU A 60 -1.24 -8.10 -6.98
C GLU A 60 -0.95 -8.10 -5.49
N GLU A 61 -1.70 -8.92 -4.76
CA GLU A 61 -1.51 -9.10 -3.32
C GLU A 61 -0.86 -10.44 -3.04
N THR A 62 -0.03 -10.47 -2.01
CA THR A 62 0.56 -11.72 -1.53
C THR A 62 0.94 -11.56 -0.05
N ILE A 63 1.47 -12.62 0.52
CA ILE A 63 1.98 -12.61 1.89
C ILE A 63 3.47 -12.90 1.83
N LYS A 64 4.26 -12.08 2.51
CA LYS A 64 5.69 -12.30 2.69
C LYS A 64 6.05 -12.11 4.16
N ARG A 65 7.25 -12.49 4.53
CA ARG A 65 7.76 -12.37 5.90
C ARG A 65 6.80 -12.98 6.90
N ARG A 66 6.34 -14.20 6.59
CA ARG A 66 5.38 -15.00 7.34
C ARG A 66 3.94 -14.59 7.10
N ASP A 67 3.55 -13.38 7.51
CA ASP A 67 2.14 -13.01 7.53
C ASP A 67 1.84 -11.59 7.06
N ARG A 68 2.82 -10.87 6.53
CA ARG A 68 2.60 -9.48 6.13
C ARG A 68 1.97 -9.37 4.76
N PRO A 69 0.91 -8.57 4.62
CA PRO A 69 0.39 -8.24 3.30
C PRO A 69 1.41 -7.45 2.49
N TYR A 70 1.69 -7.92 1.29
CA TYR A 70 2.54 -7.24 0.32
C TYR A 70 1.75 -6.98 -0.94
N PHE A 71 1.99 -5.82 -1.51
CA PHE A 71 1.38 -5.41 -2.78
C PHE A 71 2.51 -5.26 -3.79
N VAL A 72 2.40 -5.98 -4.91
CA VAL A 72 3.52 -6.13 -5.83
C VAL A 72 3.10 -5.82 -7.26
N LEU A 73 4.02 -5.22 -8.01
CA LEU A 73 3.90 -5.01 -9.45
C LEU A 73 5.32 -4.84 -9.97
N GLN A 74 5.84 -5.90 -10.59
CA GLN A 74 7.24 -5.94 -11.06
C GLN A 74 8.22 -5.56 -9.96
N GLY A 75 7.92 -6.02 -8.77
CA GLY A 75 8.67 -5.73 -7.56
C GLY A 75 7.72 -5.28 -6.47
N ASN A 76 8.24 -5.16 -5.26
CA ASN A 76 7.42 -4.73 -4.13
C ASN A 76 7.02 -3.27 -4.31
N VAL A 77 5.77 -2.96 -4.01
CA VAL A 77 5.27 -1.58 -3.98
C VAL A 77 5.17 -1.14 -2.54
N CYS A 78 4.40 -1.85 -1.74
CA CYS A 78 4.26 -1.55 -0.33
C CYS A 78 3.91 -2.80 0.46
N ALA A 79 3.98 -2.68 1.78
CA ALA A 79 3.60 -3.73 2.71
C ALA A 79 2.94 -3.10 3.92
N LEU A 80 2.11 -3.89 4.61
CA LEU A 80 1.42 -3.46 5.82
C LEU A 80 1.94 -4.23 7.02
N LEU A 81 2.08 -3.52 8.13
CA LEU A 81 2.39 -4.14 9.42
C LEU A 81 1.66 -3.38 10.51
N ALA A 82 0.65 -4.02 11.10
CA ALA A 82 -0.07 -3.46 12.23
C ALA A 82 0.80 -3.59 13.48
N ALA A 83 0.99 -2.49 14.17
CA ALA A 83 1.69 -2.43 15.44
C ALA A 83 0.67 -2.16 16.55
N LYS A 84 1.16 -1.99 17.77
CA LYS A 84 0.26 -1.82 18.93
C LYS A 84 -0.61 -0.55 18.81
N ASP A 85 0.00 0.55 18.40
CA ASP A 85 -0.67 1.85 18.41
C ASP A 85 -0.64 2.57 17.05
N HIS A 86 -0.27 1.86 15.99
CA HIS A 86 -0.24 2.43 14.64
C HIS A 86 -0.22 1.32 13.59
N VAL A 87 -0.36 1.70 12.34
CA VAL A 87 -0.16 0.81 11.20
C VAL A 87 1.01 1.36 10.41
N ASN A 88 1.98 0.52 10.13
CA ASN A 88 3.10 0.87 9.26
C ASN A 88 2.76 0.53 7.82
N VAL A 89 2.95 1.49 6.95
CA VAL A 89 2.93 1.28 5.50
C VAL A 89 4.38 1.41 5.04
N PHE A 90 4.97 0.28 4.66
CA PHE A 90 6.34 0.28 4.16
C PHE A 90 6.30 0.57 2.66
N LEU A 91 7.02 1.60 2.25
CA LEU A 91 7.09 2.03 0.85
C LEU A 91 8.43 1.58 0.28
N TYR A 92 8.40 0.65 -0.64
CA TYR A 92 9.60 0.18 -1.31
C TYR A 92 10.02 1.24 -2.32
N ASP A 93 11.30 1.62 -2.26
CA ASP A 93 11.84 2.73 -3.04
C ASP A 93 11.22 4.09 -2.71
N GLY A 94 10.61 4.20 -1.52
CA GLY A 94 10.02 5.47 -1.08
C GLY A 94 11.04 6.59 -0.99
N GLY A 95 12.33 6.23 -0.82
CA GLY A 95 13.38 7.23 -0.70
C GLY A 95 13.78 7.89 -2.02
N ILE A 96 13.33 7.34 -3.15
CA ILE A 96 13.64 7.92 -4.46
C ILE A 96 12.40 8.49 -5.16
N VAL A 97 11.30 8.62 -4.42
CA VAL A 97 10.10 9.30 -4.94
C VAL A 97 9.89 10.58 -4.16
N ALA A 98 9.24 11.54 -4.82
CA ALA A 98 8.98 12.83 -4.18
C ALA A 98 7.99 12.68 -3.04
N ASP A 99 8.22 13.42 -1.96
CA ASP A 99 7.34 13.48 -0.80
C ASP A 99 7.03 14.94 -0.49
N PRO A 100 6.31 15.64 -1.39
CA PRO A 100 6.10 17.09 -1.21
C PRO A 100 5.22 17.41 0.00
N GLU A 101 4.40 16.46 0.44
CA GLU A 101 3.51 16.66 1.58
C GLU A 101 4.12 16.19 2.90
N GLY A 102 5.32 15.61 2.86
CA GLY A 102 6.01 15.18 4.08
C GLY A 102 5.31 14.06 4.82
N ILE A 103 4.77 13.07 4.10
CA ILE A 103 4.03 11.98 4.75
C ILE A 103 4.93 10.85 5.26
N ILE A 104 6.16 10.79 4.81
CA ILE A 104 7.10 9.76 5.28
C ILE A 104 7.49 10.06 6.73
N THR A 105 7.36 9.04 7.59
CA THR A 105 7.62 9.20 9.02
C THR A 105 8.88 8.47 9.49
N GLY A 106 9.45 7.60 8.69
CA GLY A 106 10.62 6.84 9.14
C GLY A 106 11.28 6.05 8.02
N GLY A 107 12.25 5.22 8.42
CA GLY A 107 12.98 4.37 7.48
C GLY A 107 14.16 5.06 6.82
N HIS A 108 14.55 6.23 7.29
CA HIS A 108 15.58 7.03 6.63
C HIS A 108 16.97 6.40 6.67
N ASP A 109 17.18 5.39 7.53
CA ASP A 109 18.43 4.65 7.58
C ASP A 109 18.54 3.59 6.48
N ASN A 110 17.45 3.27 5.81
CA ASN A 110 17.45 2.32 4.70
C ASN A 110 17.93 3.03 3.44
N LYS A 111 18.41 2.24 2.46
CA LYS A 111 18.83 2.82 1.18
C LYS A 111 17.68 3.51 0.48
N THR A 112 16.56 2.80 0.30
CA THR A 112 15.43 3.34 -0.45
C THR A 112 14.08 3.12 0.22
N ALA A 113 13.95 2.13 1.10
CA ALA A 113 12.67 1.86 1.75
C ALA A 113 12.36 2.96 2.76
N ARG A 114 11.09 3.34 2.83
CA ARG A 114 10.60 4.34 3.79
C ARG A 114 9.32 3.84 4.44
N THR A 115 8.92 4.48 5.51
CA THR A 115 7.75 4.11 6.28
C THR A 115 6.82 5.29 6.44
N VAL A 116 5.53 5.03 6.32
CA VAL A 116 4.49 5.94 6.76
C VAL A 116 3.77 5.25 7.91
N ALA A 117 3.91 5.77 9.12
CA ALA A 117 3.21 5.25 10.29
C ALA A 117 1.92 6.04 10.48
N ILE A 118 0.81 5.35 10.56
CA ILE A 118 -0.50 5.97 10.68
C ILE A 118 -1.09 5.56 12.02
N ARG A 119 -1.31 6.54 12.89
CA ARG A 119 -1.81 6.31 14.24
C ARG A 119 -3.33 6.39 14.25
N ARG A 120 -3.90 5.90 15.34
CA ARG A 120 -5.34 5.99 15.56
C ARG A 120 -5.78 7.45 15.48
N GLU A 121 -6.88 7.68 14.78
CA GLU A 121 -7.49 8.98 14.58
C GLU A 121 -6.73 9.91 13.62
N GLU A 122 -5.61 9.46 13.06
CA GLU A 122 -4.98 10.21 12.00
C GLU A 122 -5.70 9.96 10.68
N THR A 123 -5.78 11.00 9.86
CA THR A 123 -6.36 10.90 8.52
C THR A 123 -5.24 10.63 7.54
N ILE A 124 -5.45 9.64 6.67
CA ILE A 124 -4.50 9.35 5.61
C ILE A 124 -4.56 10.46 4.57
N ASN A 125 -3.41 10.99 4.17
CA ASN A 125 -3.33 11.87 3.02
C ASN A 125 -3.41 11.00 1.76
N ALA A 126 -4.64 10.71 1.34
CA ALA A 126 -4.89 9.74 0.28
C ALA A 126 -4.26 10.17 -1.04
N ALA A 127 -4.35 11.44 -1.39
CA ALA A 127 -3.80 11.94 -2.65
C ALA A 127 -2.28 11.81 -2.69
N ALA A 128 -1.61 12.14 -1.58
CA ALA A 128 -0.16 12.03 -1.50
C ALA A 128 0.30 10.59 -1.57
N LEU A 129 -0.37 9.70 -0.83
CA LEU A 129 0.00 8.29 -0.82
C LEU A 129 -0.25 7.64 -2.18
N LEU A 130 -1.37 7.96 -2.81
CA LEU A 130 -1.68 7.46 -4.15
C LEU A 130 -0.61 7.89 -5.16
N ALA A 131 -0.18 9.15 -5.10
CA ALA A 131 0.86 9.66 -6.00
C ALA A 131 2.18 8.93 -5.79
N MET A 132 2.53 8.63 -4.55
CA MET A 132 3.75 7.87 -4.26
C MET A 132 3.65 6.44 -4.78
N PHE A 133 2.52 5.77 -4.60
CA PHE A 133 2.33 4.43 -5.14
C PHE A 133 2.50 4.42 -6.66
N LYS A 134 1.90 5.39 -7.35
CA LYS A 134 2.02 5.48 -8.81
C LYS A 134 3.48 5.66 -9.24
N GLN A 135 4.22 6.49 -8.52
CA GLN A 135 5.63 6.71 -8.84
C GLN A 135 6.48 5.45 -8.58
N ILE A 136 6.22 4.77 -7.47
CA ILE A 136 6.94 3.52 -7.16
C ILE A 136 6.68 2.49 -8.25
N ILE A 137 5.43 2.37 -8.69
CA ILE A 137 5.06 1.43 -9.75
C ILE A 137 5.78 1.79 -11.06
N ALA A 138 5.81 3.08 -11.40
CA ALA A 138 6.52 3.52 -12.60
C ALA A 138 8.00 3.18 -12.51
N ASN A 139 8.61 3.38 -11.34
CA ASN A 139 10.00 3.03 -11.11
C ASN A 139 10.25 1.53 -11.25
N ASN A 140 9.33 0.71 -10.73
CA ASN A 140 9.45 -0.75 -10.87
C ASN A 140 9.39 -1.18 -12.33
N ARG A 141 8.48 -0.58 -13.11
CA ARG A 141 8.37 -0.88 -14.54
C ARG A 141 9.60 -0.45 -15.32
N ALA A 142 10.31 0.56 -14.84
CA ALA A 142 11.56 1.03 -15.43
C ALA A 142 12.78 0.21 -15.02
N GLY A 143 12.59 -0.87 -14.24
CA GLY A 143 13.66 -1.77 -13.83
C GLY A 143 14.07 -1.63 -12.37
N GLY A 144 13.42 -0.76 -11.60
CA GLY A 144 13.67 -0.57 -10.19
C GLY A 144 14.81 0.42 -9.93
N TRP A 145 15.05 0.69 -8.65
CA TRP A 145 15.98 1.74 -8.26
C TRP A 145 17.42 1.46 -8.70
N ARG A 146 17.83 0.20 -8.75
CA ARG A 146 19.19 -0.12 -9.16
C ARG A 146 19.46 0.27 -10.60
N LYS A 147 18.50 0.00 -11.47
CA LYS A 147 18.63 0.39 -12.87
C LYS A 147 18.54 1.90 -13.04
N LEU A 148 17.63 2.53 -12.31
CA LEU A 148 17.49 3.98 -12.36
C LEU A 148 18.76 4.66 -11.84
N LYS A 149 19.34 4.14 -10.76
CA LYS A 149 20.59 4.66 -10.24
C LYS A 149 21.74 4.52 -11.23
N ALA A 150 21.81 3.37 -11.91
CA ALA A 150 22.86 3.11 -12.89
C ALA A 150 22.77 4.04 -14.09
N ALA A 151 21.57 4.50 -14.44
CA ALA A 151 21.33 5.38 -15.58
C ALA A 151 21.65 6.85 -15.28
N ARG A 152 21.87 7.20 -14.02
CA ARG A 152 22.20 8.58 -13.66
C ARG A 152 23.62 8.91 -14.06
N PRO A 153 23.83 10.14 -14.59
CA PRO A 153 25.20 10.58 -14.92
C PRO A 153 26.06 10.71 -13.69
#